data_98d17c7f3a6b338bb213750f26aa5f6f
#
_entry.id   98d17c7f3a6b338bb213750f26aa5f6f
#
_cell.length_a   1.000
_cell.length_b   1.000
_cell.length_c   1.000
_cell.angle_alpha   90.00
_cell.angle_beta   90.00
_cell.angle_gamma   90.00
#
_symmetry.space_group_name_H-M   'P 1'
#
loop_
_entity.id
_entity.type
_entity.pdbx_description
1 polymer ?
#
loop_
_entity_poly.entity_id
_entity_poly.type
_entity_poly.pdbx_seq_one_letter_code
_entity_poly.pdbx_strand_id
1 'polypeptide(L)'
;MIFSAAVFILVVLLIGGLMLRQAQRAALPVMRDVDVYAEQLRGLERDLAKGVLREAEFAAMRAEIGRRMISAARAARNQPNSSAEGRGLWAFAGSSILACLLGAGLYSQIGAPSVPDSPIAERYAQSERLQADRLDQEAAEARAPASNTPSDPDYVQLVTELRAALDARPSDIEGHELLAKAESRLGNFAQAHQAQARVLELKGAEATADEWYAYAELLIMAADTYISREAEIALRETLQREPGHK
;
A
#
# COMPACT_ATOMS: atom_id res chain seq x y z
N MET A 1 5.45 -2.66 -10.16
CA MET A 1 4.88 -1.38 -10.66
C MET A 1 4.63 -1.39 -12.16
N ILE A 2 5.58 -1.76 -13.03
CA ILE A 2 5.36 -1.91 -14.49
C ILE A 2 4.20 -2.88 -14.78
N PHE A 3 4.07 -3.94 -13.99
CA PHE A 3 2.99 -4.94 -14.12
C PHE A 3 1.60 -4.35 -13.82
N SER A 4 1.46 -3.47 -12.84
CA SER A 4 0.20 -2.82 -12.49
C SER A 4 -0.25 -1.81 -13.56
N ALA A 5 0.68 -1.04 -14.11
CA ALA A 5 0.40 -0.11 -15.21
C ALA A 5 0.02 -0.86 -16.49
N ALA A 6 0.70 -1.97 -16.79
CA ALA A 6 0.38 -2.82 -17.95
C ALA A 6 -1.02 -3.45 -17.83
N VAL A 7 -1.40 -3.93 -16.65
CA VAL A 7 -2.75 -4.47 -16.37
C VAL A 7 -3.83 -3.39 -16.56
N PHE A 8 -3.60 -2.18 -16.07
CA PHE A 8 -4.53 -1.07 -16.21
C PHE A 8 -4.73 -0.67 -17.69
N ILE A 9 -3.64 -0.56 -18.45
CA ILE A 9 -3.70 -0.28 -19.89
C ILE A 9 -4.45 -1.40 -20.64
N LEU A 10 -4.21 -2.65 -20.29
CA LEU A 10 -4.89 -3.80 -20.89
C LEU A 10 -6.40 -3.76 -20.62
N VAL A 11 -6.82 -3.44 -19.40
CA VAL A 11 -8.24 -3.32 -19.02
C VAL A 11 -8.93 -2.18 -19.79
N VAL A 12 -8.30 -1.02 -19.92
CA VAL A 12 -8.83 0.11 -20.69
C VAL A 12 -8.98 -0.25 -22.18
N LEU A 13 -7.99 -0.93 -22.77
CA LEU A 13 -8.05 -1.39 -24.16
C LEU A 13 -9.12 -2.46 -24.37
N LEU A 14 -9.32 -3.35 -23.41
CA LEU A 14 -10.33 -4.41 -23.45
C LEU A 14 -11.74 -3.85 -23.36
N ILE A 15 -12.00 -2.88 -22.47
CA ILE A 15 -13.28 -2.18 -22.34
C ILE A 15 -13.57 -1.37 -23.61
N GLY A 16 -12.58 -0.63 -24.14
CA GLY A 16 -12.70 0.12 -25.39
C GLY A 16 -13.02 -0.78 -26.59
N GLY A 17 -12.34 -1.91 -26.69
CA GLY A 17 -12.57 -2.93 -27.72
C GLY A 17 -13.97 -3.58 -27.62
N LEU A 18 -14.47 -3.81 -26.41
CA LEU A 18 -15.82 -4.35 -26.17
C LEU A 18 -16.90 -3.35 -26.59
N MET A 19 -16.74 -2.08 -26.25
CA MET A 19 -17.63 -0.98 -26.64
C MET A 19 -17.65 -0.80 -28.15
N LEU A 20 -16.50 -0.89 -28.83
CA LEU A 20 -16.41 -0.83 -30.29
C LEU A 20 -17.16 -1.99 -30.96
N ARG A 21 -17.04 -3.21 -30.42
CA ARG A 21 -17.79 -4.38 -30.91
C ARG A 21 -19.29 -4.26 -30.70
N GLN A 22 -19.74 -3.67 -29.60
CA GLN A 22 -21.16 -3.40 -29.36
C GLN A 22 -21.73 -2.37 -30.34
N ALA A 23 -21.00 -1.28 -30.60
CA ALA A 23 -21.39 -0.27 -31.56
C ALA A 23 -21.50 -0.86 -32.99
N GLN A 24 -20.57 -1.73 -33.41
CA GLN A 24 -20.64 -2.41 -34.71
C GLN A 24 -21.81 -3.39 -34.82
N ARG A 25 -22.20 -4.06 -33.73
CA ARG A 25 -23.37 -4.97 -33.71
C ARG A 25 -24.71 -4.25 -33.78
N ALA A 26 -24.79 -3.03 -33.25
CA ALA A 26 -26.00 -2.23 -33.28
C ALA A 26 -26.32 -1.68 -34.68
N ALA A 27 -25.36 -1.54 -35.57
CA ALA A 27 -25.52 -1.03 -36.94
C ALA A 27 -26.03 -2.08 -37.95
N LEU A 28 -26.07 -3.37 -37.62
CA LEU A 28 -26.40 -4.47 -38.54
C LEU A 28 -27.92 -4.74 -38.79
N PRO A 29 -28.91 -4.39 -37.93
CA PRO A 29 -30.28 -4.81 -38.11
C PRO A 29 -31.02 -4.08 -39.24
N VAL A 30 -30.68 -2.83 -39.50
CA VAL A 30 -31.48 -1.97 -40.41
C VAL A 30 -31.33 -2.33 -41.91
N MET A 31 -30.16 -2.77 -42.35
CA MET A 31 -29.95 -3.26 -43.71
C MET A 31 -30.68 -4.59 -43.98
N ARG A 32 -30.80 -5.45 -42.98
CA ARG A 32 -31.48 -6.75 -43.12
C ARG A 32 -32.98 -6.62 -43.39
N ASP A 33 -33.63 -5.65 -42.80
CA ASP A 33 -35.11 -5.50 -42.97
C ASP A 33 -35.48 -5.09 -44.38
N VAL A 34 -34.73 -4.22 -45.01
CA VAL A 34 -34.97 -3.81 -46.42
C VAL A 34 -34.71 -4.99 -47.38
N ASP A 35 -33.70 -5.78 -47.16
CA ASP A 35 -33.41 -6.96 -48.00
C ASP A 35 -34.47 -8.05 -47.86
N VAL A 36 -35.05 -8.23 -46.67
CA VAL A 36 -36.16 -9.17 -46.43
C VAL A 36 -37.42 -8.75 -47.19
N TYR A 37 -37.75 -7.47 -47.19
CA TYR A 37 -38.91 -6.98 -47.95
C TYR A 37 -38.69 -7.05 -49.46
N ALA A 38 -37.46 -6.85 -49.95
CA ALA A 38 -37.11 -7.03 -51.36
C ALA A 38 -37.23 -8.50 -51.78
N GLU A 39 -36.89 -9.45 -50.95
CA GLU A 39 -37.06 -10.90 -51.24
C GLU A 39 -38.53 -11.31 -51.21
N GLN A 40 -39.35 -10.75 -50.30
CA GLN A 40 -40.79 -10.99 -50.28
C GLN A 40 -41.47 -10.47 -51.57
N LEU A 41 -41.08 -9.31 -52.09
CA LEU A 41 -41.56 -8.80 -53.37
C LEU A 41 -41.24 -9.73 -54.52
N ARG A 42 -40.00 -10.21 -54.60
CA ARG A 42 -39.58 -11.19 -55.61
C ARG A 42 -40.32 -12.53 -55.50
N GLY A 43 -40.71 -12.94 -54.27
CA GLY A 43 -41.55 -14.09 -54.02
C GLY A 43 -42.96 -13.91 -54.59
N LEU A 44 -43.59 -12.76 -54.32
CA LEU A 44 -44.91 -12.44 -54.88
C LEU A 44 -44.96 -12.42 -56.39
N GLU A 45 -43.92 -11.87 -57.04
CA GLU A 45 -43.81 -11.84 -58.51
C GLU A 45 -43.69 -13.25 -59.09
N ARG A 46 -42.99 -14.15 -58.42
CA ARG A 46 -42.90 -15.56 -58.82
C ARG A 46 -44.22 -16.30 -58.67
N ASP A 47 -45.01 -16.01 -57.62
CA ASP A 47 -46.31 -16.65 -57.40
C ASP A 47 -47.38 -16.14 -58.39
N LEU A 48 -47.35 -14.86 -58.77
CA LEU A 48 -48.17 -14.36 -59.86
C LEU A 48 -47.85 -14.99 -61.18
N ALA A 49 -46.52 -15.15 -61.50
CA ALA A 49 -46.08 -15.77 -62.75
C ALA A 49 -46.51 -17.24 -62.84
N LYS A 50 -46.61 -17.94 -61.67
CA LYS A 50 -47.09 -19.33 -61.63
C LYS A 50 -48.63 -19.47 -61.65
N GLY A 51 -49.31 -18.39 -61.64
CA GLY A 51 -50.80 -18.39 -61.66
C GLY A 51 -51.45 -18.77 -60.30
N VAL A 52 -50.65 -18.77 -59.25
CA VAL A 52 -51.12 -19.10 -57.90
C VAL A 52 -51.83 -17.94 -57.22
N LEU A 53 -51.54 -16.69 -57.66
CA LEU A 53 -52.12 -15.46 -57.14
C LEU A 53 -52.94 -14.74 -58.22
N ARG A 54 -54.08 -14.20 -57.85
CA ARG A 54 -54.90 -13.35 -58.73
C ARG A 54 -54.32 -11.93 -58.79
N GLU A 55 -54.42 -11.27 -59.92
CA GLU A 55 -53.83 -9.95 -60.17
C GLU A 55 -54.31 -8.87 -59.18
N ALA A 56 -55.57 -8.93 -58.72
CA ALA A 56 -56.09 -8.04 -57.68
C ALA A 56 -55.46 -8.28 -56.28
N GLU A 57 -55.21 -9.52 -55.95
CA GLU A 57 -54.55 -9.92 -54.68
C GLU A 57 -53.05 -9.55 -54.69
N PHE A 58 -52.38 -9.72 -55.80
CA PHE A 58 -50.99 -9.30 -56.01
C PHE A 58 -50.85 -7.76 -55.81
N ALA A 59 -51.76 -6.96 -56.45
CA ALA A 59 -51.76 -5.50 -56.34
C ALA A 59 -51.93 -5.03 -54.86
N ALA A 60 -52.77 -5.69 -54.09
CA ALA A 60 -52.96 -5.38 -52.66
C ALA A 60 -51.77 -5.73 -51.82
N MET A 61 -51.19 -6.94 -51.96
CA MET A 61 -50.03 -7.36 -51.21
C MET A 61 -48.79 -6.53 -51.56
N ARG A 62 -48.57 -6.22 -52.82
CA ARG A 62 -47.48 -5.36 -53.27
C ARG A 62 -47.55 -3.96 -52.64
N ALA A 63 -48.79 -3.37 -52.58
CA ALA A 63 -49.00 -2.07 -51.98
C ALA A 63 -48.72 -2.09 -50.46
N GLU A 64 -49.05 -3.19 -49.77
CA GLU A 64 -48.76 -3.35 -48.33
C GLU A 64 -47.27 -3.54 -48.02
N ILE A 65 -46.58 -4.40 -48.77
CA ILE A 65 -45.13 -4.57 -48.62
C ILE A 65 -44.40 -3.26 -48.98
N GLY A 66 -44.83 -2.55 -50.00
CA GLY A 66 -44.28 -1.25 -50.37
C GLY A 66 -44.46 -0.19 -49.25
N ARG A 67 -45.60 -0.15 -48.58
CA ARG A 67 -45.83 0.72 -47.44
C ARG A 67 -44.90 0.37 -46.26
N ARG A 68 -44.73 -0.92 -45.94
CA ARG A 68 -43.84 -1.39 -44.88
C ARG A 68 -42.38 -1.09 -45.19
N MET A 69 -41.95 -1.28 -46.43
CA MET A 69 -40.61 -0.96 -46.90
C MET A 69 -40.31 0.55 -46.77
N ILE A 70 -41.29 1.42 -47.16
CA ILE A 70 -41.15 2.88 -47.00
C ILE A 70 -41.11 3.28 -45.54
N SER A 71 -41.92 2.65 -44.69
CA SER A 71 -41.90 2.93 -43.24
C SER A 71 -40.57 2.49 -42.59
N ALA A 72 -40.05 1.33 -42.96
CA ALA A 72 -38.74 0.85 -42.50
C ALA A 72 -37.60 1.75 -42.99
N ALA A 73 -37.62 2.18 -44.25
CA ALA A 73 -36.65 3.11 -44.82
C ALA A 73 -36.71 4.51 -44.16
N ARG A 74 -37.90 4.99 -43.81
CA ARG A 74 -38.05 6.25 -43.03
C ARG A 74 -37.56 6.11 -41.61
N ALA A 75 -37.84 5.00 -40.94
CA ALA A 75 -37.33 4.72 -39.61
C ALA A 75 -35.78 4.66 -39.61
N ALA A 76 -35.18 4.03 -40.63
CA ALA A 76 -33.72 3.99 -40.83
C ALA A 76 -33.12 5.40 -41.04
N ARG A 77 -33.84 6.26 -41.77
CA ARG A 77 -33.40 7.65 -42.06
C ARG A 77 -33.50 8.57 -40.84
N ASN A 78 -34.46 8.29 -39.97
CA ASN A 78 -34.70 9.07 -38.73
C ASN A 78 -33.85 8.55 -37.53
N GLN A 79 -33.11 7.46 -37.68
CA GLN A 79 -32.11 7.09 -36.66
C GLN A 79 -31.00 8.15 -36.66
N PRO A 80 -30.62 8.65 -35.48
CA PRO A 80 -29.54 9.64 -35.38
C PRO A 80 -28.31 9.07 -36.04
N ASN A 81 -27.75 9.82 -36.99
CA ASN A 81 -26.59 9.43 -37.78
C ASN A 81 -25.47 8.88 -36.86
N SER A 82 -24.90 7.76 -37.24
CA SER A 82 -23.72 7.09 -36.62
C SER A 82 -22.50 8.00 -36.46
N SER A 83 -22.50 9.21 -37.00
CA SER A 83 -21.47 10.24 -36.77
C SER A 83 -21.47 10.78 -35.35
N ALA A 84 -22.52 10.56 -34.53
CA ALA A 84 -22.56 10.88 -33.10
C ALA A 84 -21.81 9.79 -32.30
N GLU A 85 -21.88 8.53 -32.75
CA GLU A 85 -21.18 7.39 -32.10
C GLU A 85 -19.67 7.50 -32.24
N GLY A 86 -19.16 7.94 -33.40
CA GLY A 86 -17.72 8.20 -33.58
C GLY A 86 -17.17 9.29 -32.65
N ARG A 87 -17.93 10.39 -32.47
CA ARG A 87 -17.56 11.47 -31.56
C ARG A 87 -17.53 11.04 -30.10
N GLY A 88 -18.48 10.19 -29.68
CA GLY A 88 -18.53 9.62 -28.33
C GLY A 88 -17.30 8.73 -28.04
N LEU A 89 -16.87 7.95 -29.01
CA LEU A 89 -15.67 7.08 -28.88
C LEU A 89 -14.39 7.90 -28.71
N TRP A 90 -14.21 8.94 -29.53
CA TRP A 90 -13.04 9.83 -29.42
C TRP A 90 -13.05 10.64 -28.11
N ALA A 91 -14.24 11.07 -27.65
CA ALA A 91 -14.37 11.73 -26.35
C ALA A 91 -14.02 10.80 -25.19
N PHE A 92 -14.47 9.53 -25.25
CA PHE A 92 -14.10 8.50 -24.25
C PHE A 92 -12.62 8.18 -24.28
N ALA A 93 -12.03 7.98 -25.45
CA ALA A 93 -10.60 7.73 -25.59
C ALA A 93 -9.77 8.91 -25.06
N GLY A 94 -10.16 10.15 -25.40
CA GLY A 94 -9.51 11.36 -24.93
C GLY A 94 -9.59 11.53 -23.40
N SER A 95 -10.76 11.28 -22.81
CA SER A 95 -10.91 11.34 -21.34
C SER A 95 -10.10 10.26 -20.61
N SER A 96 -10.01 9.05 -21.18
CA SER A 96 -9.21 7.97 -20.60
C SER A 96 -7.71 8.29 -20.64
N ILE A 97 -7.21 8.82 -21.74
CA ILE A 97 -5.81 9.27 -21.85
C ILE A 97 -5.53 10.40 -20.86
N LEU A 98 -6.43 11.38 -20.75
CA LEU A 98 -6.30 12.48 -19.79
C LEU A 98 -6.26 11.97 -18.34
N ALA A 99 -7.13 11.02 -17.98
CA ALA A 99 -7.13 10.42 -16.66
C ALA A 99 -5.82 9.67 -16.36
N CYS A 100 -5.28 8.93 -17.34
CA CYS A 100 -3.98 8.26 -17.20
C CYS A 100 -2.83 9.27 -17.01
N LEU A 101 -2.82 10.36 -17.76
CA LEU A 101 -1.79 11.40 -17.65
C LEU A 101 -1.88 12.13 -16.30
N LEU A 102 -3.08 12.46 -15.85
CA LEU A 102 -3.29 13.05 -14.52
C LEU A 102 -2.88 12.09 -13.40
N GLY A 103 -3.22 10.81 -13.51
CA GLY A 103 -2.79 9.77 -12.55
C GLY A 103 -1.27 9.61 -12.52
N ALA A 104 -0.62 9.58 -13.67
CA ALA A 104 0.84 9.50 -13.76
C ALA A 104 1.51 10.77 -13.21
N GLY A 105 0.96 11.95 -13.52
CA GLY A 105 1.44 13.23 -12.99
C GLY A 105 1.29 13.30 -11.45
N LEU A 106 0.15 12.93 -10.93
CA LEU A 106 -0.09 12.88 -9.48
C LEU A 106 0.85 11.87 -8.80
N TYR A 107 1.02 10.69 -9.41
CA TYR A 107 1.94 9.67 -8.91
C TYR A 107 3.40 10.15 -8.91
N SER A 108 3.83 10.93 -9.92
CA SER A 108 5.19 11.47 -9.96
C SER A 108 5.45 12.51 -8.85
N GLN A 109 4.40 13.18 -8.38
CA GLN A 109 4.48 14.20 -7.31
C GLN A 109 4.40 13.58 -5.89
N ILE A 110 3.50 12.63 -5.68
CA ILE A 110 3.19 12.07 -4.35
C ILE A 110 3.86 10.69 -4.17
N GLY A 111 4.07 9.98 -5.25
CA GLY A 111 4.71 8.66 -5.25
C GLY A 111 6.22 8.71 -5.12
N ALA A 112 6.84 7.55 -5.03
CA ALA A 112 8.27 7.37 -5.00
C ALA A 112 8.76 6.58 -6.23
N PRO A 113 8.68 7.14 -7.45
CA PRO A 113 9.00 6.41 -8.69
C PRO A 113 10.47 6.02 -8.79
N SER A 114 11.35 6.70 -8.06
CA SER A 114 12.79 6.44 -8.00
C SER A 114 13.20 5.41 -6.94
N VAL A 115 12.28 4.99 -6.07
CA VAL A 115 12.58 3.95 -5.08
C VAL A 115 12.52 2.59 -5.75
N PRO A 116 13.64 1.84 -5.79
CA PRO A 116 13.66 0.50 -6.36
C PRO A 116 12.74 -0.43 -5.59
N ASP A 117 12.16 -1.39 -6.29
CA ASP A 117 11.39 -2.45 -5.64
C ASP A 117 12.32 -3.27 -4.75
N SER A 118 11.94 -3.44 -3.49
CA SER A 118 12.70 -4.18 -2.50
C SER A 118 11.90 -5.43 -2.09
N PRO A 119 12.19 -6.60 -2.67
CA PRO A 119 11.56 -7.84 -2.31
C PRO A 119 11.70 -8.12 -0.81
N ILE A 120 10.70 -8.80 -0.22
CA ILE A 120 10.66 -9.04 1.21
C ILE A 120 11.91 -9.79 1.72
N ALA A 121 12.42 -10.73 0.92
CA ALA A 121 13.64 -11.48 1.24
C ALA A 121 14.87 -10.57 1.33
N GLU A 122 14.96 -9.57 0.46
CA GLU A 122 16.07 -8.61 0.42
C GLU A 122 15.99 -7.65 1.62
N ARG A 123 14.78 -7.24 2.03
CA ARG A 123 14.56 -6.44 3.25
C ARG A 123 14.95 -7.21 4.52
N TYR A 124 14.64 -8.51 4.60
CA TYR A 124 15.09 -9.34 5.71
C TYR A 124 16.61 -9.47 5.73
N ALA A 125 17.24 -9.77 4.60
CA ALA A 125 18.72 -9.84 4.53
C ALA A 125 19.37 -8.49 4.87
N GLN A 126 18.78 -7.37 4.49
CA GLN A 126 19.27 -6.05 4.88
C GLN A 126 19.10 -5.79 6.38
N SER A 127 17.95 -6.17 6.97
CA SER A 127 17.75 -6.02 8.42
C SER A 127 18.71 -6.87 9.23
N GLU A 128 19.01 -8.10 8.79
CA GLU A 128 20.01 -8.97 9.44
C GLU A 128 21.42 -8.36 9.39
N ARG A 129 21.81 -7.78 8.24
CA ARG A 129 23.08 -7.05 8.12
C ARG A 129 23.14 -5.85 9.06
N LEU A 130 22.09 -5.02 9.09
CA LEU A 130 22.00 -3.87 9.97
C LEU A 130 22.07 -4.27 11.45
N GLN A 131 21.50 -5.43 11.82
CA GLN A 131 21.62 -5.97 13.17
C GLN A 131 23.05 -6.47 13.46
N ALA A 132 23.69 -7.12 12.49
CA ALA A 132 25.06 -7.60 12.64
C ALA A 132 26.08 -6.45 12.77
N ASP A 133 25.85 -5.35 12.03
CA ASP A 133 26.73 -4.17 12.02
C ASP A 133 26.44 -3.20 13.19
N ARG A 134 25.47 -3.53 14.05
CA ARG A 134 25.11 -2.69 15.19
C ARG A 134 26.23 -2.71 16.22
N LEU A 135 26.59 -1.52 16.69
CA LEU A 135 27.61 -1.37 17.75
C LEU A 135 27.19 -2.07 19.04
N ASP A 136 28.13 -2.64 19.73
CA ASP A 136 27.97 -3.00 21.13
C ASP A 136 27.86 -1.76 22.01
N GLN A 137 27.50 -1.95 23.28
CA GLN A 137 27.23 -0.84 24.20
C GLN A 137 28.51 -0.03 24.46
N GLU A 138 29.65 -0.68 24.63
CA GLU A 138 30.93 -0.01 24.93
C GLU A 138 31.34 0.91 23.75
N ALA A 139 31.27 0.42 22.52
CA ALA A 139 31.60 1.21 21.34
C ALA A 139 30.60 2.35 21.09
N ALA A 140 29.35 2.17 21.50
CA ALA A 140 28.32 3.22 21.40
C ALA A 140 28.57 4.32 22.44
N GLU A 141 28.85 3.95 23.69
CA GLU A 141 29.21 4.90 24.77
C GLU A 141 30.48 5.67 24.48
N ALA A 142 31.49 5.03 23.89
CA ALA A 142 32.72 5.70 23.49
C ALA A 142 32.51 6.82 22.44
N ARG A 143 31.40 6.81 21.72
CA ARG A 143 31.00 7.84 20.72
C ARG A 143 30.08 8.89 21.30
N ALA A 144 29.45 8.61 22.45
CA ALA A 144 28.54 9.54 23.10
C ALA A 144 29.31 10.75 23.66
N PRO A 145 28.74 11.97 23.56
CA PRO A 145 29.33 13.14 24.17
C PRO A 145 29.36 13.00 25.70
N ALA A 146 30.38 13.55 26.34
CA ALA A 146 30.44 13.57 27.80
C ALA A 146 29.23 14.30 28.39
N SER A 147 28.54 13.68 29.37
CA SER A 147 27.47 14.32 30.10
C SER A 147 27.97 15.49 30.91
N ASN A 148 27.39 16.66 30.73
CA ASN A 148 27.75 17.87 31.50
C ASN A 148 26.56 18.31 32.41
N THR A 149 25.95 17.37 33.09
CA THR A 149 24.85 17.71 34.01
C THR A 149 25.41 18.44 35.24
N PRO A 150 25.02 19.67 35.53
CA PRO A 150 25.40 20.38 36.74
C PRO A 150 24.88 19.60 37.96
N SER A 151 25.74 19.22 38.88
CA SER A 151 25.38 18.40 40.02
C SER A 151 25.76 19.08 41.31
N ASP A 152 24.94 18.93 42.35
CA ASP A 152 25.24 19.35 43.69
C ASP A 152 26.43 18.55 44.27
N PRO A 153 27.54 19.19 44.70
CA PRO A 153 28.73 18.52 45.25
C PRO A 153 28.38 17.59 46.42
N ASP A 154 27.45 17.98 47.30
CA ASP A 154 27.08 17.16 48.44
C ASP A 154 26.34 15.90 47.99
N TYR A 155 25.54 15.99 46.93
CA TYR A 155 24.90 14.81 46.33
C TYR A 155 25.90 13.87 45.64
N VAL A 156 26.90 14.42 44.93
CA VAL A 156 27.97 13.64 44.33
C VAL A 156 28.75 12.86 45.39
N GLN A 157 29.07 13.50 46.53
CA GLN A 157 29.73 12.84 47.65
C GLN A 157 28.88 11.68 48.21
N LEU A 158 27.58 11.92 48.46
CA LEU A 158 26.66 10.88 48.95
C LEU A 158 26.58 9.66 48.00
N VAL A 159 26.54 9.88 46.70
CA VAL A 159 26.52 8.79 45.70
C VAL A 159 27.87 8.04 45.73
N THR A 160 28.99 8.74 45.92
CA THR A 160 30.29 8.12 46.03
C THR A 160 30.41 7.24 47.30
N GLU A 161 29.85 7.70 48.42
CA GLU A 161 29.79 6.90 49.66
C GLU A 161 28.87 5.67 49.50
N LEU A 162 27.73 5.82 48.79
CA LEU A 162 26.85 4.70 48.48
C LEU A 162 27.55 3.63 47.63
N ARG A 163 28.33 4.05 46.64
CA ARG A 163 29.11 3.14 45.78
C ARG A 163 30.12 2.34 46.65
N ALA A 164 30.88 3.05 47.49
CA ALA A 164 31.84 2.39 48.40
C ALA A 164 31.17 1.44 49.40
N ALA A 165 29.96 1.77 49.88
CA ALA A 165 29.20 0.90 50.76
C ALA A 165 28.70 -0.38 50.06
N LEU A 166 28.41 -0.31 48.76
CA LEU A 166 27.95 -1.44 47.96
C LEU A 166 29.11 -2.35 47.54
N ASP A 167 30.34 -1.84 47.45
CA ASP A 167 31.56 -2.68 47.26
C ASP A 167 31.71 -3.68 48.43
N ALA A 168 31.30 -3.28 49.64
CA ALA A 168 31.28 -4.16 50.80
C ALA A 168 30.03 -5.07 50.86
N ARG A 169 29.00 -4.77 50.11
CA ARG A 169 27.71 -5.49 50.09
C ARG A 169 27.25 -5.76 48.68
N PRO A 170 27.94 -6.54 47.88
CA PRO A 170 27.71 -6.71 46.43
C PRO A 170 26.40 -7.44 46.08
N SER A 171 25.69 -8.00 47.06
CA SER A 171 24.40 -8.68 46.89
C SER A 171 23.20 -7.87 47.40
N ASP A 172 23.41 -6.60 47.76
CA ASP A 172 22.36 -5.70 48.25
C ASP A 172 21.56 -5.15 47.04
N ILE A 173 20.43 -5.82 46.70
CA ILE A 173 19.61 -5.49 45.58
C ILE A 173 19.01 -4.05 45.69
N GLU A 174 18.46 -3.71 46.85
CA GLU A 174 17.89 -2.40 47.11
C GLU A 174 18.93 -1.28 47.00
N GLY A 175 20.15 -1.55 47.52
CA GLY A 175 21.26 -0.64 47.37
C GLY A 175 21.68 -0.39 45.93
N HIS A 176 21.75 -1.43 45.09
CA HIS A 176 22.05 -1.30 43.65
C HIS A 176 20.91 -0.58 42.88
N GLU A 177 19.64 -0.82 43.22
CA GLU A 177 18.51 -0.05 42.65
C GLU A 177 18.62 1.44 43.00
N LEU A 178 18.97 1.76 44.25
CA LEU A 178 19.20 3.13 44.70
C LEU A 178 20.36 3.77 43.95
N LEU A 179 21.46 3.04 43.78
CA LEU A 179 22.64 3.52 43.05
C LEU A 179 22.30 3.81 41.59
N ALA A 180 21.58 2.91 40.91
CA ALA A 180 21.16 3.14 39.53
C ALA A 180 20.35 4.43 39.36
N LYS A 181 19.38 4.68 40.25
CA LYS A 181 18.58 5.91 40.27
C LYS A 181 19.44 7.15 40.58
N ALA A 182 20.39 7.05 41.53
CA ALA A 182 21.22 8.15 41.92
C ALA A 182 22.22 8.55 40.83
N GLU A 183 22.87 7.56 40.17
CA GLU A 183 23.76 7.81 39.02
C GLU A 183 23.00 8.38 37.81
N SER A 184 21.82 7.85 37.52
CA SER A 184 20.96 8.39 36.47
C SER A 184 20.62 9.87 36.70
N ARG A 185 20.33 10.26 37.95
CA ARG A 185 20.04 11.65 38.30
C ARG A 185 21.25 12.58 38.14
N LEU A 186 22.47 12.04 38.29
CA LEU A 186 23.74 12.73 38.03
C LEU A 186 24.03 12.82 36.51
N GLY A 187 23.30 12.13 35.67
CA GLY A 187 23.60 12.00 34.25
C GLY A 187 24.71 10.98 33.95
N ASN A 188 25.13 10.20 34.95
CA ASN A 188 26.14 9.15 34.84
C ASN A 188 25.50 7.84 34.32
N PHE A 189 24.93 7.87 33.13
CA PHE A 189 24.13 6.74 32.61
C PHE A 189 24.93 5.46 32.45
N ALA A 190 26.25 5.56 32.17
CA ALA A 190 27.15 4.39 32.09
C ALA A 190 27.24 3.66 33.44
N GLN A 191 27.37 4.40 34.57
CA GLN A 191 27.39 3.81 35.92
C GLN A 191 25.98 3.36 36.32
N ALA A 192 24.95 4.09 35.91
CA ALA A 192 23.55 3.75 36.22
C ALA A 192 23.14 2.39 35.63
N HIS A 193 23.46 2.13 34.34
CA HIS A 193 23.10 0.86 33.74
C HIS A 193 23.95 -0.31 34.34
N GLN A 194 25.19 -0.06 34.74
CA GLN A 194 25.99 -1.08 35.44
C GLN A 194 25.35 -1.49 36.76
N ALA A 195 24.89 -0.52 37.55
CA ALA A 195 24.18 -0.79 38.82
C ALA A 195 22.86 -1.55 38.54
N GLN A 196 22.09 -1.14 37.50
CA GLN A 196 20.88 -1.84 37.14
C GLN A 196 21.13 -3.26 36.60
N ALA A 197 22.19 -3.47 35.83
CA ALA A 197 22.61 -4.80 35.38
C ALA A 197 22.86 -5.72 36.60
N ARG A 198 23.48 -5.18 37.65
CA ARG A 198 23.70 -5.95 38.89
C ARG A 198 22.39 -6.34 39.58
N VAL A 199 21.38 -5.47 39.58
CA VAL A 199 20.05 -5.81 40.09
C VAL A 199 19.44 -6.97 39.28
N LEU A 200 19.52 -6.91 37.94
CA LEU A 200 19.01 -7.98 37.07
C LEU A 200 19.73 -9.32 37.28
N GLU A 201 21.05 -9.29 37.46
CA GLU A 201 21.83 -10.48 37.78
C GLU A 201 21.42 -11.12 39.11
N LEU A 202 21.23 -10.30 40.16
CA LEU A 202 20.84 -10.76 41.49
C LEU A 202 19.42 -11.32 41.54
N LYS A 203 18.48 -10.70 40.81
CA LYS A 203 17.09 -11.14 40.71
C LYS A 203 16.93 -12.33 39.77
N GLY A 204 17.77 -12.46 38.75
CA GLY A 204 17.69 -13.53 37.76
C GLY A 204 16.31 -13.65 37.10
N ALA A 205 15.70 -14.81 37.30
CA ALA A 205 14.35 -15.06 36.70
C ALA A 205 13.23 -14.22 37.34
N GLU A 206 13.41 -13.65 38.52
CA GLU A 206 12.44 -12.85 39.24
C GLU A 206 12.43 -11.38 38.76
N ALA A 207 13.41 -10.99 37.91
CA ALA A 207 13.47 -9.66 37.35
C ALA A 207 12.21 -9.37 36.51
N THR A 208 11.57 -8.23 36.76
CA THR A 208 10.32 -7.79 36.15
C THR A 208 10.53 -7.17 34.76
N ALA A 209 9.45 -7.00 33.98
CA ALA A 209 9.49 -6.28 32.70
C ALA A 209 9.94 -4.82 32.90
N ASP A 210 9.45 -4.14 33.94
CA ASP A 210 9.82 -2.76 34.27
C ASP A 210 11.33 -2.61 34.54
N GLU A 211 11.96 -3.58 35.22
CA GLU A 211 13.38 -3.55 35.51
C GLU A 211 14.24 -3.75 34.26
N TRP A 212 13.81 -4.62 33.35
CA TRP A 212 14.46 -4.80 32.06
C TRP A 212 14.29 -3.57 31.17
N TYR A 213 13.11 -2.95 31.21
CA TYR A 213 12.84 -1.69 30.50
C TYR A 213 13.73 -0.55 31.03
N ALA A 214 13.80 -0.39 32.36
CA ALA A 214 14.69 0.59 32.99
C ALA A 214 16.16 0.38 32.60
N TYR A 215 16.61 -0.87 32.54
CA TYR A 215 17.96 -1.21 32.06
C TYR A 215 18.16 -0.77 30.59
N ALA A 216 17.22 -1.09 29.72
CA ALA A 216 17.28 -0.69 28.31
C ALA A 216 17.32 0.84 28.15
N GLU A 217 16.50 1.56 28.91
CA GLU A 217 16.46 3.03 28.90
C GLU A 217 17.82 3.62 29.29
N LEU A 218 18.45 3.09 30.36
CA LEU A 218 19.75 3.54 30.79
C LEU A 218 20.85 3.26 29.76
N LEU A 219 20.82 2.11 29.08
CA LEU A 219 21.76 1.79 28.00
C LEU A 219 21.60 2.78 26.83
N ILE A 220 20.37 3.10 26.43
CA ILE A 220 20.07 4.05 25.36
C ILE A 220 20.55 5.46 25.73
N MET A 221 20.31 5.87 26.97
CA MET A 221 20.75 7.18 27.47
C MET A 221 22.29 7.26 27.56
N ALA A 222 22.97 6.20 27.96
CA ALA A 222 24.44 6.15 28.01
C ALA A 222 25.08 6.25 26.62
N ALA A 223 24.39 5.79 25.59
CA ALA A 223 24.82 5.81 24.18
C ALA A 223 24.27 7.01 23.38
N ASP A 224 23.86 8.09 24.03
CA ASP A 224 23.30 9.29 23.40
C ASP A 224 22.15 8.98 22.43
N THR A 225 21.15 8.22 22.93
CA THR A 225 19.96 7.76 22.17
C THR A 225 20.23 6.67 21.10
N TYR A 226 21.45 6.16 21.01
CA TYR A 226 21.75 5.03 20.13
C TYR A 226 21.26 3.71 20.76
N ILE A 227 20.55 2.90 19.96
CA ILE A 227 20.09 1.58 20.40
C ILE A 227 21.18 0.54 20.08
N SER A 228 21.99 0.20 21.08
CA SER A 228 23.01 -0.84 21.01
C SER A 228 22.40 -2.25 20.89
N ARG A 229 23.25 -3.24 20.66
CA ARG A 229 22.83 -4.65 20.66
C ARG A 229 22.28 -5.08 22.03
N GLU A 230 22.93 -4.63 23.11
CA GLU A 230 22.54 -4.91 24.49
C GLU A 230 21.20 -4.25 24.84
N ALA A 231 20.97 -3.01 24.41
CA ALA A 231 19.70 -2.31 24.59
C ALA A 231 18.55 -3.03 23.84
N GLU A 232 18.78 -3.52 22.64
CA GLU A 232 17.78 -4.32 21.91
C GLU A 232 17.45 -5.62 22.64
N ILE A 233 18.45 -6.31 23.19
CA ILE A 233 18.24 -7.53 23.98
C ILE A 233 17.38 -7.21 25.21
N ALA A 234 17.69 -6.14 25.93
CA ALA A 234 16.95 -5.73 27.12
C ALA A 234 15.48 -5.38 26.80
N LEU A 235 15.22 -4.67 25.70
CA LEU A 235 13.86 -4.39 25.21
C LEU A 235 13.12 -5.68 24.84
N ARG A 236 13.80 -6.63 24.23
CA ARG A 236 13.21 -7.92 23.89
C ARG A 236 12.84 -8.72 25.15
N GLU A 237 13.69 -8.72 26.17
CA GLU A 237 13.40 -9.33 27.46
C GLU A 237 12.19 -8.71 28.15
N THR A 238 12.05 -7.37 28.07
CA THR A 238 10.85 -6.66 28.52
C THR A 238 9.59 -7.21 27.86
N LEU A 239 9.57 -7.25 26.52
CA LEU A 239 8.41 -7.69 25.75
C LEU A 239 8.10 -9.19 25.88
N GLN A 240 9.09 -10.02 26.18
CA GLN A 240 8.88 -11.44 26.47
C GLN A 240 8.16 -11.64 27.81
N ARG A 241 8.47 -10.82 28.80
CA ARG A 241 7.83 -10.87 30.12
C ARG A 241 6.46 -10.23 30.11
N GLU A 242 6.32 -9.12 29.39
CA GLU A 242 5.07 -8.38 29.27
C GLU A 242 4.86 -7.87 27.82
N PRO A 243 4.13 -8.62 26.97
CA PRO A 243 3.94 -8.26 25.55
C PRO A 243 3.16 -6.93 25.34
N GLY A 244 2.49 -6.44 26.37
CA GLY A 244 1.75 -5.18 26.36
C GLY A 244 2.43 -4.02 27.06
N HIS A 245 3.70 -4.16 27.46
CA HIS A 245 4.47 -3.11 28.15
C HIS A 245 4.52 -1.83 27.30
N LYS A 246 4.22 -0.67 27.90
CA LYS A 246 4.11 0.65 27.24
C LYS A 246 5.17 1.60 27.74
#